data_c0c96b70ec1b643836d3f04a022244d3
#
_entry.id   c0c96b70ec1b643836d3f04a022244d3
#
_cell.length_a   1.000
_cell.length_b   1.000
_cell.length_c   1.000
_cell.angle_alpha   90.00
_cell.angle_beta   90.00
_cell.angle_gamma   90.00
#
_symmetry.space_group_name_H-M   'P 1'
#
loop_
_entity.id
_entity.type
_entity.pdbx_description
1 polymer ?
#
loop_
_entity_poly.entity_id
_entity_poly.type
_entity_poly.pdbx_seq_one_letter_code
_entity_poly.pdbx_strand_id
1 'polypeptide(L)'
;MNTRTALGGFLLALTGAWAIDAFLLQPPSAAAWPWLLRQQTLYLTGVWAIGLMSLIMLLALRPAWLEGPLGGMDKVYRLHKWAGIFAVVASGAHWLAKLSSTPLKAFAGTDGRPARDAVLAVMEGSRGLAKDLGEWTIYALLIMLAITLWRRFPYHAWRLAHRAMPVAFLALVLHTLALAPAYYWTGPTLSLIHISEPTRQEAI
;
A
#
# COMPACT_ATOMS: atom_id res chain seq x y z
N MET A 1 -1.94 6.52 -23.79
CA MET A 1 -1.98 5.20 -23.07
C MET A 1 -3.38 4.93 -22.54
N ASN A 2 -3.86 3.68 -22.58
CA ASN A 2 -5.17 3.35 -21.99
C ASN A 2 -5.03 3.31 -20.44
N THR A 3 -6.02 3.84 -19.72
CA THR A 3 -6.03 3.86 -18.24
C THR A 3 -5.90 2.46 -17.63
N ARG A 4 -6.51 1.45 -18.25
CA ARG A 4 -6.41 0.05 -17.80
C ARG A 4 -4.99 -0.49 -17.94
N THR A 5 -4.34 -0.20 -19.07
CA THR A 5 -2.94 -0.61 -19.32
C THR A 5 -1.99 0.07 -18.35
N ALA A 6 -2.19 1.38 -18.07
CA ALA A 6 -1.39 2.11 -17.12
C ALA A 6 -1.49 1.52 -15.70
N LEU A 7 -2.71 1.28 -15.23
CA LEU A 7 -2.95 0.73 -13.90
C LEU A 7 -2.46 -0.73 -13.79
N GLY A 8 -2.73 -1.55 -14.82
CA GLY A 8 -2.26 -2.93 -14.86
C GLY A 8 -0.74 -3.03 -14.87
N GLY A 9 -0.06 -2.21 -15.68
CA GLY A 9 1.40 -2.12 -15.71
C GLY A 9 1.98 -1.70 -14.36
N PHE A 10 1.36 -0.73 -13.68
CA PHE A 10 1.78 -0.29 -12.36
C PHE A 10 1.63 -1.41 -11.31
N LEU A 11 0.50 -2.11 -11.28
CA LEU A 11 0.28 -3.25 -10.38
C LEU A 11 1.24 -4.41 -10.68
N LEU A 12 1.53 -4.68 -11.95
CA LEU A 12 2.53 -5.69 -12.33
C LEU A 12 3.92 -5.30 -11.86
N ALA A 13 4.31 -4.02 -11.97
CA ALA A 13 5.60 -3.54 -11.48
C ALA A 13 5.72 -3.69 -9.95
N LEU A 14 4.67 -3.32 -9.19
CA LEU A 14 4.64 -3.52 -7.74
C LEU A 14 4.70 -5.01 -7.36
N THR A 15 3.96 -5.85 -8.08
CA THR A 15 3.98 -7.30 -7.85
C THR A 15 5.34 -7.91 -8.16
N GLY A 16 5.98 -7.48 -9.26
CA GLY A 16 7.32 -7.91 -9.63
C GLY A 16 8.37 -7.51 -8.60
N ALA A 17 8.32 -6.27 -8.12
CA ALA A 17 9.21 -5.80 -7.06
C ALA A 17 9.03 -6.61 -5.76
N TRP A 18 7.77 -6.78 -5.32
CA TRP A 18 7.49 -7.64 -4.16
C TRP A 18 7.99 -9.08 -4.37
N ALA A 19 7.82 -9.64 -5.57
CA ALA A 19 8.27 -11.00 -5.86
C ALA A 19 9.80 -11.12 -5.78
N ILE A 20 10.53 -10.13 -6.29
CA ILE A 20 11.99 -10.08 -6.16
C ILE A 20 12.39 -10.07 -4.68
N ASP A 21 11.80 -9.19 -3.88
CA ASP A 21 12.09 -9.11 -2.45
C ASP A 21 11.72 -10.40 -1.71
N ALA A 22 10.55 -10.96 -2.01
CA ALA A 22 10.06 -12.16 -1.34
C ALA A 22 10.86 -13.44 -1.70
N PHE A 23 11.32 -13.57 -2.93
CA PHE A 23 12.00 -14.78 -3.38
C PHE A 23 13.54 -14.69 -3.35
N LEU A 24 14.12 -13.49 -3.42
CA LEU A 24 15.56 -13.31 -3.50
C LEU A 24 16.16 -12.69 -2.22
N LEU A 25 15.42 -11.85 -1.49
CA LEU A 25 15.96 -11.11 -0.34
C LEU A 25 15.40 -11.59 1.00
N GLN A 26 14.22 -12.22 1.01
CA GLN A 26 13.66 -12.74 2.24
C GLN A 26 14.52 -13.89 2.78
N PRO A 27 14.89 -13.87 4.08
CA PRO A 27 15.58 -15.00 4.70
C PRO A 27 14.75 -16.28 4.61
N PRO A 28 15.40 -17.45 4.45
CA PRO A 28 14.71 -18.73 4.46
C PRO A 28 13.85 -18.90 5.72
N SER A 29 12.62 -19.35 5.55
CA SER A 29 11.68 -19.54 6.65
C SER A 29 11.26 -21.00 6.75
N ALA A 30 11.39 -21.59 7.94
CA ALA A 30 10.85 -22.92 8.26
C ALA A 30 9.34 -22.87 8.59
N ALA A 31 8.66 -21.78 8.28
CA ALA A 31 7.25 -21.61 8.57
C ALA A 31 6.37 -22.62 7.82
N ALA A 32 5.30 -23.08 8.49
CA ALA A 32 4.29 -23.90 7.84
C ALA A 32 3.58 -23.12 6.73
N TRP A 33 3.29 -23.79 5.63
CA TRP A 33 2.68 -23.22 4.42
C TRP A 33 1.48 -22.28 4.67
N PRO A 34 0.50 -22.57 5.53
CA PRO A 34 -0.63 -21.66 5.75
C PRO A 34 -0.20 -20.31 6.35
N TRP A 35 0.78 -20.34 7.24
CA TRP A 35 1.34 -19.14 7.85
C TRP A 35 2.18 -18.33 6.88
N LEU A 36 2.95 -19.01 6.03
CA LEU A 36 3.74 -18.37 4.99
C LEU A 36 2.83 -17.68 3.98
N LEU A 37 1.77 -18.36 3.51
CA LEU A 37 0.79 -17.78 2.60
C LEU A 37 0.15 -16.52 3.18
N ARG A 38 -0.25 -16.56 4.46
CA ARG A 38 -0.80 -15.39 5.15
C ARG A 38 0.20 -14.23 5.19
N GLN A 39 1.46 -14.51 5.51
CA GLN A 39 2.51 -13.50 5.58
C GLN A 39 2.74 -12.85 4.22
N GLN A 40 2.86 -13.63 3.16
CA GLN A 40 3.06 -13.13 1.81
C GLN A 40 1.84 -12.35 1.29
N THR A 41 0.63 -12.79 1.63
CA THR A 41 -0.60 -12.05 1.31
C THR A 41 -0.61 -10.69 2.01
N LEU A 42 -0.21 -10.62 3.28
CA LEU A 42 -0.07 -9.37 4.01
C LEU A 42 0.91 -8.41 3.32
N TYR A 43 2.07 -8.90 2.92
CA TYR A 43 3.10 -8.07 2.30
C TYR A 43 2.68 -7.59 0.91
N LEU A 44 2.19 -8.46 0.05
CA LEU A 44 1.74 -8.10 -1.30
C LEU A 44 0.60 -7.08 -1.26
N THR A 45 -0.42 -7.33 -0.44
CA THR A 45 -1.57 -6.41 -0.34
C THR A 45 -1.18 -5.07 0.30
N GLY A 46 -0.22 -5.07 1.24
CA GLY A 46 0.36 -3.85 1.81
C GLY A 46 1.12 -3.03 0.76
N VAL A 47 1.96 -3.67 -0.05
CA VAL A 47 2.68 -3.03 -1.17
C VAL A 47 1.72 -2.45 -2.19
N TRP A 48 0.66 -3.17 -2.55
CA TRP A 48 -0.37 -2.64 -3.44
C TRP A 48 -1.10 -1.44 -2.82
N ALA A 49 -1.48 -1.51 -1.55
CA ALA A 49 -2.20 -0.44 -0.88
C ALA A 49 -1.37 0.86 -0.85
N ILE A 50 -0.14 0.81 -0.35
CA ILE A 50 0.70 2.00 -0.25
C ILE A 50 1.14 2.51 -1.62
N GLY A 51 1.50 1.64 -2.58
CA GLY A 51 1.87 2.02 -3.93
C GLY A 51 0.72 2.70 -4.68
N LEU A 52 -0.50 2.16 -4.60
CA LEU A 52 -1.68 2.78 -5.20
C LEU A 52 -2.02 4.12 -4.54
N MET A 53 -1.90 4.24 -3.21
CA MET A 53 -2.10 5.51 -2.50
C MET A 53 -1.06 6.54 -2.92
N SER A 54 0.20 6.16 -3.11
CA SER A 54 1.26 7.03 -3.63
C SER A 54 0.93 7.52 -5.05
N LEU A 55 0.48 6.61 -5.92
CA LEU A 55 0.04 6.97 -7.27
C LEU A 55 -1.14 7.95 -7.23
N ILE A 56 -2.13 7.72 -6.38
CA ILE A 56 -3.30 8.60 -6.23
C ILE A 56 -2.88 10.00 -5.78
N MET A 57 -1.95 10.09 -4.82
CA MET A 57 -1.43 11.36 -4.34
C MET A 57 -0.68 12.11 -5.45
N LEU A 58 0.15 11.41 -6.23
CA LEU A 58 0.83 11.97 -7.40
C LEU A 58 -0.18 12.50 -8.43
N LEU A 59 -1.20 11.73 -8.77
CA LEU A 59 -2.25 12.14 -9.71
C LEU A 59 -3.06 13.34 -9.19
N ALA A 60 -3.24 13.47 -7.86
CA ALA A 60 -3.94 14.59 -7.25
C ALA A 60 -3.17 15.92 -7.39
N LEU A 61 -1.85 15.88 -7.48
CA LEU A 61 -1.00 17.06 -7.73
C LEU A 61 -1.12 17.58 -9.18
N ARG A 62 -1.70 16.80 -10.10
CA ARG A 62 -1.89 17.15 -11.52
C ARG A 62 -0.60 17.62 -12.19
N PRO A 63 0.50 16.87 -12.14
CA PRO A 63 1.74 17.31 -12.74
C PRO A 63 1.59 17.38 -14.27
N ALA A 64 1.96 18.54 -14.86
CA ALA A 64 1.76 18.80 -16.28
C ALA A 64 2.46 17.78 -17.20
N TRP A 65 3.62 17.26 -16.77
CA TRP A 65 4.36 16.23 -17.51
C TRP A 65 3.63 14.90 -17.64
N LEU A 66 2.65 14.62 -16.77
CA LEU A 66 1.89 13.37 -16.78
C LEU A 66 0.68 13.44 -17.73
N GLU A 67 0.19 14.64 -18.03
CA GLU A 67 -0.99 14.85 -18.86
C GLU A 67 -0.79 14.34 -20.29
N GLY A 68 0.34 14.69 -20.91
CA GLY A 68 0.68 14.29 -22.28
C GLY A 68 0.72 12.78 -22.46
N PRO A 69 1.55 12.02 -21.72
CA PRO A 69 1.65 10.56 -21.83
C PRO A 69 0.35 9.83 -21.55
N LEU A 70 -0.49 10.32 -20.63
CA LEU A 70 -1.80 9.73 -20.33
C LEU A 70 -2.86 10.11 -21.36
N GLY A 71 -2.66 11.20 -22.11
CA GLY A 71 -3.55 11.66 -23.18
C GLY A 71 -4.74 12.47 -22.67
N GLY A 72 -4.48 13.37 -21.73
CA GLY A 72 -5.40 14.38 -21.22
C GLY A 72 -5.89 14.17 -19.81
N MET A 73 -6.36 15.27 -19.20
CA MET A 73 -6.82 15.30 -17.78
C MET A 73 -7.98 14.34 -17.50
N ASP A 74 -8.85 14.07 -18.45
CA ASP A 74 -9.96 13.12 -18.27
C ASP A 74 -9.44 11.72 -17.93
N LYS A 75 -8.33 11.31 -18.57
CA LYS A 75 -7.71 10.02 -18.29
C LYS A 75 -6.98 10.02 -16.96
N VAL A 76 -6.38 11.15 -16.55
CA VAL A 76 -5.78 11.32 -15.21
C VAL A 76 -6.84 11.13 -14.13
N TYR A 77 -8.01 11.79 -14.25
CA TYR A 77 -9.11 11.61 -13.30
C TYR A 77 -9.66 10.19 -13.29
N ARG A 78 -9.76 9.57 -14.45
CA ARG A 78 -10.20 8.17 -14.55
C ARG A 78 -9.20 7.23 -13.87
N LEU A 79 -7.92 7.46 -14.07
CA LEU A 79 -6.85 6.69 -13.42
C LEU A 79 -6.89 6.87 -11.90
N HIS A 80 -7.02 8.11 -11.41
CA HIS A 80 -7.17 8.43 -9.99
C HIS A 80 -8.36 7.66 -9.38
N LYS A 81 -9.52 7.69 -10.04
CA LYS A 81 -10.72 6.96 -9.58
C LYS A 81 -10.48 5.46 -9.46
N TRP A 82 -9.92 4.83 -10.50
CA TRP A 82 -9.71 3.38 -10.49
C TRP A 82 -8.59 2.97 -9.54
N ALA A 83 -7.50 3.73 -9.48
CA ALA A 83 -6.46 3.52 -8.49
C ALA A 83 -7.02 3.61 -7.06
N GLY A 84 -7.93 4.57 -6.80
CA GLY A 84 -8.62 4.70 -5.51
C GLY A 84 -9.46 3.46 -5.15
N ILE A 85 -10.23 2.94 -6.08
CA ILE A 85 -11.01 1.73 -5.87
C ILE A 85 -10.10 0.54 -5.55
N PHE A 86 -9.04 0.34 -6.34
CA PHE A 86 -8.09 -0.75 -6.11
C PHE A 86 -7.30 -0.57 -4.80
N ALA A 87 -6.96 0.67 -4.41
CA ALA A 87 -6.30 0.95 -3.14
C ALA A 87 -7.18 0.52 -1.94
N VAL A 88 -8.48 0.84 -1.98
CA VAL A 88 -9.40 0.42 -0.90
C VAL A 88 -9.57 -1.09 -0.88
N VAL A 89 -9.68 -1.75 -2.04
CA VAL A 89 -9.76 -3.21 -2.13
C VAL A 89 -8.48 -3.86 -1.58
N ALA A 90 -7.30 -3.36 -1.95
CA ALA A 90 -6.02 -3.88 -1.45
C ALA A 90 -5.87 -3.67 0.06
N SER A 91 -6.25 -2.48 0.57
CA SER A 91 -6.26 -2.18 2.01
C SER A 91 -7.23 -3.08 2.78
N GLY A 92 -8.40 -3.35 2.24
CA GLY A 92 -9.38 -4.29 2.79
C GLY A 92 -8.84 -5.72 2.84
N ALA A 93 -8.22 -6.19 1.76
CA ALA A 93 -7.57 -7.50 1.70
C ALA A 93 -6.41 -7.61 2.71
N HIS A 94 -5.60 -6.56 2.86
CA HIS A 94 -4.53 -6.47 3.86
C HIS A 94 -5.09 -6.58 5.28
N TRP A 95 -6.16 -5.86 5.57
CA TRP A 95 -6.82 -5.91 6.88
C TRP A 95 -7.43 -7.27 7.18
N LEU A 96 -8.10 -7.90 6.20
CA LEU A 96 -8.62 -9.27 6.32
C LEU A 96 -7.49 -10.29 6.55
N ALA A 97 -6.37 -10.16 5.85
CA ALA A 97 -5.18 -10.99 6.08
C ALA A 97 -4.60 -10.77 7.48
N LYS A 98 -4.66 -9.54 8.05
CA LYS A 98 -4.31 -9.28 9.45
C LYS A 98 -5.25 -10.06 10.38
N LEU A 99 -6.55 -9.98 10.17
CA LEU A 99 -7.57 -10.64 11.01
C LEU A 99 -7.52 -12.16 10.92
N SER A 100 -7.08 -12.73 9.81
CA SER A 100 -7.01 -14.20 9.61
C SER A 100 -6.06 -14.90 10.57
N SER A 101 -5.28 -14.20 11.39
CA SER A 101 -4.37 -14.80 12.36
C SER A 101 -5.09 -15.63 13.42
N THR A 102 -6.27 -15.22 13.88
CA THR A 102 -7.04 -15.91 14.90
C THR A 102 -7.64 -17.22 14.38
N PRO A 103 -8.42 -17.24 13.28
CA PRO A 103 -8.92 -18.51 12.74
C PRO A 103 -7.78 -19.42 12.26
N LEU A 104 -6.68 -18.87 11.75
CA LEU A 104 -5.55 -19.67 11.31
C LEU A 104 -4.85 -20.38 12.49
N LYS A 105 -4.76 -19.76 13.66
CA LYS A 105 -4.29 -20.41 14.88
C LYS A 105 -5.17 -21.59 15.29
N ALA A 106 -6.49 -21.45 15.17
CA ALA A 106 -7.42 -22.51 15.47
C ALA A 106 -7.31 -23.69 14.50
N PHE A 107 -7.01 -23.40 13.22
CA PHE A 107 -6.92 -24.41 12.16
C PHE A 107 -5.54 -25.07 12.07
N ALA A 108 -4.46 -24.31 12.05
CA ALA A 108 -3.09 -24.76 11.79
C ALA A 108 -2.19 -24.78 13.03
N GLY A 109 -2.73 -24.46 14.20
CA GLY A 109 -1.95 -24.34 15.42
C GLY A 109 -0.99 -23.14 15.42
N THR A 110 -0.12 -23.09 16.41
CA THR A 110 0.93 -22.07 16.54
C THR A 110 2.28 -22.52 16.03
N ASP A 111 2.45 -23.85 15.91
CA ASP A 111 3.70 -24.47 15.46
C ASP A 111 3.94 -24.15 13.99
N GLY A 112 5.17 -23.84 13.64
CA GLY A 112 5.50 -23.39 12.28
C GLY A 112 5.07 -21.96 11.94
N ARG A 113 4.67 -21.16 12.93
CA ARG A 113 4.48 -19.72 12.74
C ARG A 113 5.83 -19.06 12.45
N PRO A 114 5.96 -18.22 11.38
CA PRO A 114 7.21 -17.55 11.08
C PRO A 114 7.64 -16.65 12.24
N ALA A 115 8.94 -16.56 12.44
CA ALA A 115 9.49 -15.53 13.31
C ALA A 115 9.03 -14.15 12.80
N ARG A 116 8.96 -13.20 13.72
CA ARG A 116 8.64 -11.82 13.33
C ARG A 116 9.81 -11.24 12.55
N ASP A 117 9.55 -10.74 11.36
CA ASP A 117 10.59 -10.07 10.57
C ASP A 117 11.15 -8.85 11.33
N ALA A 118 12.46 -8.69 11.24
CA ALA A 118 13.13 -7.49 11.74
C ALA A 118 12.63 -6.27 10.95
N VAL A 119 12.43 -5.17 11.64
CA VAL A 119 12.21 -3.84 11.06
C VAL A 119 13.46 -3.00 11.32
N LEU A 120 13.50 -1.79 10.77
CA LEU A 120 14.59 -0.87 11.09
C LEU A 120 14.65 -0.64 12.61
N ALA A 121 15.85 -0.72 13.19
CA ALA A 121 16.06 -0.60 14.64
C ALA A 121 15.48 0.69 15.21
N VAL A 122 15.58 1.80 14.46
CA VAL A 122 15.01 3.10 14.83
C VAL A 122 13.48 3.08 14.91
N MET A 123 12.82 2.14 14.23
CA MET A 123 11.34 2.03 14.17
C MET A 123 10.78 1.00 15.17
N GLU A 124 11.62 0.19 15.84
CA GLU A 124 11.15 -0.89 16.70
C GLU A 124 10.21 -0.37 17.82
N GLY A 125 10.54 0.76 18.44
CA GLY A 125 9.71 1.37 19.49
C GLY A 125 8.36 1.93 18.99
N SER A 126 8.21 2.20 17.71
CA SER A 126 6.99 2.78 17.12
C SER A 126 6.00 1.75 16.58
N ARG A 127 6.31 0.44 16.65
CA ARG A 127 5.47 -0.64 16.07
C ARG A 127 4.04 -0.66 16.61
N GLY A 128 3.84 -0.33 17.89
CA GLY A 128 2.49 -0.25 18.50
C GLY A 128 1.67 0.84 17.83
N LEU A 129 2.17 2.05 17.89
CA LEU A 129 1.56 3.23 17.27
C LEU A 129 1.29 3.03 15.78
N ALA A 130 2.25 2.44 15.06
CA ALA A 130 2.09 2.17 13.63
C ALA A 130 0.93 1.22 13.33
N LYS A 131 0.71 0.19 14.15
CA LYS A 131 -0.43 -0.72 14.00
C LYS A 131 -1.75 0.00 14.21
N ASP A 132 -1.83 0.85 15.23
CA ASP A 132 -3.03 1.62 15.56
C ASP A 132 -3.33 2.64 14.44
N LEU A 133 -2.30 3.32 13.91
CA LEU A 133 -2.46 4.21 12.75
C LEU A 133 -3.01 3.47 11.53
N GLY A 134 -2.51 2.27 11.23
CA GLY A 134 -3.04 1.45 10.14
C GLY A 134 -4.49 1.07 10.36
N GLU A 135 -4.87 0.73 11.58
CA GLU A 135 -6.24 0.36 11.93
C GLU A 135 -7.22 1.55 11.86
N TRP A 136 -6.85 2.70 12.39
CA TRP A 136 -7.66 3.91 12.26
C TRP A 136 -7.78 4.36 10.80
N THR A 137 -6.72 4.22 10.03
CA THR A 137 -6.73 4.62 8.62
C THR A 137 -7.64 3.72 7.79
N ILE A 138 -7.67 2.40 8.02
CA ILE A 138 -8.61 1.53 7.27
C ILE A 138 -10.06 1.89 7.60
N TYR A 139 -10.40 2.21 8.84
CA TYR A 139 -11.75 2.67 9.19
C TYR A 139 -12.10 3.98 8.48
N ALA A 140 -11.17 4.94 8.43
CA ALA A 140 -11.37 6.18 7.68
C ALA A 140 -11.58 5.94 6.18
N LEU A 141 -10.82 5.02 5.56
CA LEU A 141 -10.97 4.64 4.16
C LEU A 141 -12.33 3.95 3.90
N LEU A 142 -12.78 3.07 4.79
CA LEU A 142 -14.08 2.41 4.67
C LEU A 142 -15.23 3.40 4.82
N ILE A 143 -15.14 4.34 5.76
CA ILE A 143 -16.12 5.43 5.90
C ILE A 143 -16.12 6.29 4.64
N MET A 144 -14.94 6.67 4.13
CA MET A 144 -14.82 7.46 2.89
C MET A 144 -15.43 6.71 1.69
N LEU A 145 -15.22 5.40 1.60
CA LEU A 145 -15.86 4.56 0.59
C LEU A 145 -17.39 4.56 0.75
N ALA A 146 -17.89 4.34 1.97
CA ALA A 146 -19.33 4.30 2.26
C ALA A 146 -20.02 5.62 1.85
N ILE A 147 -19.45 6.77 2.23
CA ILE A 147 -20.03 8.07 1.84
C ILE A 147 -19.87 8.35 0.34
N THR A 148 -18.85 7.80 -0.33
CA THR A 148 -18.67 7.92 -1.77
C THR A 148 -19.72 7.10 -2.54
N LEU A 149 -20.10 5.94 -2.03
CA LEU A 149 -21.13 5.08 -2.62
C LEU A 149 -22.55 5.55 -2.28
N TRP A 150 -22.72 6.34 -1.25
CA TRP A 150 -24.02 6.85 -0.83
C TRP A 150 -24.48 8.00 -1.73
N ARG A 151 -25.28 7.71 -2.72
CA ARG A 151 -25.75 8.65 -3.77
C ARG A 151 -26.44 9.93 -3.25
N ARG A 152 -26.99 9.91 -2.03
CA ARG A 152 -27.65 11.06 -1.39
C ARG A 152 -26.71 11.91 -0.53
N PHE A 153 -25.45 11.49 -0.40
CA PHE A 153 -24.50 12.23 0.42
C PHE A 153 -24.16 13.58 -0.22
N PRO A 154 -24.19 14.71 0.54
CA PRO A 154 -23.94 16.04 -0.01
C PRO A 154 -22.52 16.17 -0.56
N TYR A 155 -22.40 16.60 -1.81
CA TYR A 155 -21.09 16.72 -2.49
C TYR A 155 -20.10 17.64 -1.74
N HIS A 156 -20.57 18.75 -1.15
CA HIS A 156 -19.69 19.67 -0.41
C HIS A 156 -19.07 18.99 0.82
N ALA A 157 -19.84 18.19 1.55
CA ALA A 157 -19.36 17.44 2.71
C ALA A 157 -18.39 16.32 2.28
N TRP A 158 -18.72 15.60 1.19
CA TRP A 158 -17.81 14.63 0.60
C TRP A 158 -16.47 15.26 0.21
N ARG A 159 -16.49 16.43 -0.45
CA ARG A 159 -15.27 17.14 -0.84
C ARG A 159 -14.43 17.56 0.37
N LEU A 160 -15.06 17.96 1.45
CA LEU A 160 -14.38 18.32 2.69
C LEU A 160 -13.73 17.09 3.32
N ALA A 161 -14.45 15.97 3.46
CA ALA A 161 -13.93 14.72 3.97
C ALA A 161 -12.76 14.18 3.10
N HIS A 162 -12.89 14.26 1.77
CA HIS A 162 -11.84 13.82 0.85
C HIS A 162 -10.55 14.64 0.95
N ARG A 163 -10.62 15.91 1.39
CA ARG A 163 -9.43 16.73 1.66
C ARG A 163 -8.58 16.20 2.83
N ALA A 164 -9.10 15.31 3.66
CA ALA A 164 -8.34 14.66 4.72
C ALA A 164 -7.48 13.48 4.22
N MET A 165 -7.63 13.05 2.95
CA MET A 165 -6.90 11.91 2.40
C MET A 165 -5.37 12.06 2.45
N PRO A 166 -4.75 13.23 2.29
CA PRO A 166 -3.32 13.40 2.50
C PRO A 166 -2.87 13.03 3.93
N VAL A 167 -3.68 13.33 4.94
CA VAL A 167 -3.37 12.94 6.34
C VAL A 167 -3.44 11.42 6.50
N ALA A 168 -4.47 10.78 5.93
CA ALA A 168 -4.58 9.32 5.89
C ALA A 168 -3.39 8.69 5.17
N PHE A 169 -2.94 9.27 4.07
CA PHE A 169 -1.75 8.81 3.35
C PHE A 169 -0.48 8.92 4.22
N LEU A 170 -0.25 10.04 4.90
CA LEU A 170 0.88 10.19 5.81
C LEU A 170 0.85 9.17 6.95
N ALA A 171 -0.33 8.89 7.52
CA ALA A 171 -0.49 7.83 8.53
C ALA A 171 -0.11 6.45 7.97
N LEU A 172 -0.50 6.14 6.71
CA LEU A 172 -0.11 4.89 6.03
C LEU A 172 1.38 4.85 5.71
N VAL A 173 2.00 5.97 5.35
CA VAL A 173 3.47 6.04 5.17
C VAL A 173 4.17 5.69 6.48
N LEU A 174 3.80 6.31 7.60
CA LEU A 174 4.37 6.00 8.91
C LEU A 174 4.12 4.54 9.32
N HIS A 175 2.90 4.03 9.09
CA HIS A 175 2.57 2.62 9.29
C HIS A 175 3.50 1.70 8.50
N THR A 176 3.70 1.99 7.21
CA THR A 176 4.56 1.19 6.32
C THR A 176 6.01 1.27 6.75
N LEU A 177 6.55 2.47 7.01
CA LEU A 177 7.93 2.67 7.42
C LEU A 177 8.27 1.90 8.72
N ALA A 178 7.35 1.89 9.68
CA ALA A 178 7.57 1.24 10.97
C ALA A 178 7.34 -0.28 10.95
N LEU A 179 6.62 -0.82 9.97
CA LEU A 179 6.27 -2.25 9.92
C LEU A 179 6.86 -2.99 8.73
N ALA A 180 7.43 -2.29 7.74
CA ALA A 180 8.09 -2.92 6.60
C ALA A 180 9.28 -3.76 7.06
N PRO A 181 9.43 -5.00 6.56
CA PRO A 181 10.61 -5.81 6.81
C PRO A 181 11.91 -5.09 6.44
N ALA A 182 12.97 -5.29 7.24
CA ALA A 182 14.23 -4.59 7.03
C ALA A 182 14.83 -4.83 5.65
N TYR A 183 14.66 -6.02 5.08
CA TYR A 183 15.17 -6.34 3.74
C TYR A 183 14.47 -5.58 2.59
N TYR A 184 13.27 -5.03 2.79
CA TYR A 184 12.63 -4.17 1.78
C TYR A 184 13.37 -2.85 1.56
N TRP A 185 14.15 -2.38 2.56
CA TRP A 185 14.92 -1.15 2.45
C TRP A 185 16.11 -1.25 1.50
N THR A 186 16.57 -2.47 1.24
CA THR A 186 17.65 -2.75 0.29
C THR A 186 17.12 -3.30 -1.04
N GLY A 187 15.81 -3.51 -1.14
CA GLY A 187 15.15 -4.13 -2.27
C GLY A 187 14.42 -3.17 -3.20
N PRO A 188 13.94 -3.67 -4.35
CA PRO A 188 13.25 -2.86 -5.35
C PRO A 188 11.86 -2.38 -4.91
N THR A 189 11.19 -3.02 -3.94
CA THR A 189 9.83 -2.65 -3.52
C THR A 189 9.78 -1.20 -3.03
N LEU A 190 10.67 -0.79 -2.12
CA LEU A 190 10.70 0.59 -1.66
C LEU A 190 11.25 1.56 -2.69
N SER A 191 12.19 1.15 -3.52
CA SER A 191 12.68 1.98 -4.63
C SER A 191 11.56 2.40 -5.58
N LEU A 192 10.60 1.52 -5.87
CA LEU A 192 9.42 1.84 -6.69
C LEU A 192 8.42 2.77 -5.99
N ILE A 193 8.30 2.69 -4.67
CA ILE A 193 7.40 3.55 -3.88
C ILE A 193 8.01 4.96 -3.73
N HIS A 194 9.33 5.08 -3.69
CA HIS A 194 10.09 6.34 -3.58
C HIS A 194 10.46 6.99 -4.93
N ILE A 195 9.72 6.78 -5.99
CA ILE A 195 9.98 7.32 -7.36
C ILE A 195 10.11 8.87 -7.42
N SER A 196 10.24 9.59 -6.34
CA SER A 196 10.23 11.05 -6.34
C SER A 196 11.55 11.74 -5.97
N GLU A 197 12.67 11.04 -5.77
CA GLU A 197 13.95 11.74 -5.71
C GLU A 197 14.69 11.68 -7.06
N PRO A 198 14.78 12.80 -7.79
CA PRO A 198 15.77 12.89 -8.86
C PRO A 198 17.14 12.71 -8.21
N THR A 199 17.81 11.62 -8.54
CA THR A 199 19.24 11.47 -8.24
C THR A 199 19.94 12.73 -8.76
N ARG A 200 20.29 13.60 -7.85
CA ARG A 200 21.24 14.66 -8.10
C ARG A 200 22.58 13.95 -8.34
N GLN A 201 22.83 13.56 -9.57
CA GLN A 201 24.18 13.27 -9.99
C GLN A 201 24.91 14.61 -9.92
N GLU A 202 25.67 14.79 -8.87
CA GLU A 202 26.67 15.83 -8.82
C GLU A 202 27.67 15.51 -9.93
N ALA A 203 27.60 16.31 -11.01
CA ALA A 203 28.68 16.38 -11.96
C ALA A 203 29.93 16.90 -11.23
N ILE A 204 30.97 16.07 -11.13
CA ILE A 204 32.35 16.47 -10.86
C ILE A 204 32.96 16.88 -12.19
#